data_d6f7a322d4ac47d507075044b78f13d7
#
_entry.id   d6f7a322d4ac47d507075044b78f13d7
#
_cell.length_a   1.000
_cell.length_b   1.000
_cell.length_c   1.000
_cell.angle_alpha   90.00
_cell.angle_beta   90.00
_cell.angle_gamma   90.00
#
_symmetry.space_group_name_H-M   'P 1'
#
loop_
_entity.id
_entity.type
_entity.pdbx_description
1 polymer ?
#
loop_
_entity_poly.entity_id
_entity_poly.type
_entity_poly.pdbx_seq_one_letter_code
_entity_poly.pdbx_strand_id
1 'polypeptide(L)'
;AATKASNELMAFSYSHLFNIPLTGVRLFTVYGPWDRPDMALCKFINGILNDQELQVFNFGNHRRDFTYIDDVVNGVLKVINTPARSNNDWIGEIPDPGTSQSPWRIYNIGSGEPLDLMDIIHELERIIGKKGRYQFLPMQPGDVHETHSDVSVLAQDFDFQPTTPYKLGLEKLVEWYKRYHFG
;
A
#
# COMPACT_ATOMS: atom_id res chain seq x y z
N ALA A 1 -5.34 -2.82 13.39
CA ALA A 1 -3.94 -3.34 13.48
C ALA A 1 -3.89 -4.69 14.18
N ALA A 2 -4.56 -4.82 15.35
CA ALA A 2 -4.58 -6.08 16.10
C ALA A 2 -5.17 -7.25 15.29
N THR A 3 -6.27 -7.04 14.58
CA THR A 3 -6.89 -8.08 13.74
C THR A 3 -6.00 -8.49 12.56
N LYS A 4 -5.24 -7.56 11.98
CA LYS A 4 -4.27 -7.88 10.92
C LYS A 4 -3.09 -8.71 11.44
N ALA A 5 -2.55 -8.37 12.60
CA ALA A 5 -1.52 -9.18 13.26
C ALA A 5 -2.06 -10.57 13.63
N SER A 6 -3.30 -10.66 14.15
CA SER A 6 -3.94 -11.95 14.44
C SER A 6 -4.10 -12.84 13.20
N ASN A 7 -4.41 -12.28 12.04
CA ASN A 7 -4.50 -13.05 10.79
C ASN A 7 -3.16 -13.71 10.45
N GLU A 8 -2.05 -12.99 10.59
CA GLU A 8 -0.71 -13.55 10.33
C GLU A 8 -0.39 -14.68 11.31
N LEU A 9 -0.66 -14.49 12.61
CA LEU A 9 -0.41 -15.50 13.65
C LEU A 9 -1.28 -16.77 13.45
N MET A 10 -2.56 -16.60 13.11
CA MET A 10 -3.44 -17.73 12.79
C MET A 10 -2.95 -18.48 11.56
N ALA A 11 -2.61 -17.78 10.48
CA ALA A 11 -2.11 -18.39 9.25
C ALA A 11 -0.81 -19.16 9.50
N PHE A 12 0.14 -18.57 10.27
CA PHE A 12 1.36 -19.26 10.68
C PHE A 12 1.06 -20.57 11.46
N SER A 13 0.14 -20.50 12.44
CA SER A 13 -0.23 -21.67 13.23
C SER A 13 -0.80 -22.80 12.36
N TYR A 14 -1.63 -22.46 11.39
CA TYR A 14 -2.18 -23.45 10.43
C TYR A 14 -1.11 -24.00 9.49
N SER A 15 -0.21 -23.17 8.99
CA SER A 15 0.94 -23.64 8.21
C SER A 15 1.77 -24.65 9.01
N HIS A 16 2.05 -24.35 10.27
CA HIS A 16 2.84 -25.23 11.14
C HIS A 16 2.14 -26.54 11.46
N LEU A 17 0.86 -26.51 11.87
CA LEU A 17 0.13 -27.68 12.31
C LEU A 17 -0.24 -28.64 11.16
N PHE A 18 -0.55 -28.09 10.00
CA PHE A 18 -1.13 -28.84 8.88
C PHE A 18 -0.23 -28.87 7.65
N ASN A 19 0.98 -28.30 7.74
CA ASN A 19 1.94 -28.23 6.63
C ASN A 19 1.33 -27.59 5.36
N ILE A 20 0.46 -26.58 5.55
CA ILE A 20 -0.19 -25.86 4.46
C ILE A 20 0.76 -24.74 3.98
N PRO A 21 1.12 -24.69 2.69
CA PRO A 21 1.88 -23.57 2.15
C PRO A 21 1.08 -22.27 2.23
N LEU A 22 1.50 -21.34 3.07
CA LEU A 22 0.83 -20.06 3.26
C LEU A 22 1.80 -18.89 3.05
N THR A 23 1.36 -17.94 2.23
CA THR A 23 2.09 -16.68 2.03
C THR A 23 1.22 -15.51 2.45
N GLY A 24 1.68 -14.76 3.46
CA GLY A 24 1.11 -13.47 3.83
C GLY A 24 1.66 -12.35 2.95
N VAL A 25 0.80 -11.41 2.55
CA VAL A 25 1.22 -10.18 1.87
C VAL A 25 0.82 -8.97 2.69
N ARG A 26 1.76 -8.09 2.95
CA ARG A 26 1.55 -6.80 3.61
C ARG A 26 1.53 -5.71 2.55
N LEU A 27 0.32 -5.26 2.21
CA LEU A 27 0.11 -4.20 1.24
C LEU A 27 0.31 -2.84 1.93
N PHE A 28 1.09 -1.97 1.32
CA PHE A 28 1.22 -0.58 1.73
C PHE A 28 0.07 0.25 1.20
N THR A 29 0.22 1.56 0.98
CA THR A 29 -0.91 2.38 0.55
C THR A 29 -1.19 2.14 -0.94
N VAL A 30 -2.12 1.22 -1.20
CA VAL A 30 -2.58 0.94 -2.57
C VAL A 30 -3.50 2.05 -3.04
N TYR A 31 -3.36 2.47 -4.31
CA TYR A 31 -4.23 3.46 -4.93
C TYR A 31 -4.48 3.13 -6.41
N GLY A 32 -5.55 3.65 -6.96
CA GLY A 32 -5.91 3.44 -8.37
C GLY A 32 -7.42 3.36 -8.58
N PRO A 33 -7.89 3.00 -9.78
CA PRO A 33 -9.29 2.74 -10.04
C PRO A 33 -9.92 1.79 -9.02
N TRP A 34 -11.18 2.05 -8.63
CA TRP A 34 -11.94 1.32 -7.62
C TRP A 34 -11.41 1.46 -6.19
N ASP A 35 -10.60 2.50 -5.92
CA ASP A 35 -10.22 2.83 -4.57
C ASP A 35 -11.45 3.22 -3.73
N ARG A 36 -11.37 2.95 -2.43
CA ARG A 36 -12.48 3.21 -1.51
C ARG A 36 -12.71 4.73 -1.36
N PRO A 37 -13.98 5.19 -1.30
CA PRO A 37 -14.30 6.62 -1.22
C PRO A 37 -13.83 7.28 0.09
N ASP A 38 -13.57 6.49 1.14
CA ASP A 38 -13.06 6.97 2.42
C ASP A 38 -11.53 7.15 2.46
N MET A 39 -10.81 6.71 1.41
CA MET A 39 -9.37 6.89 1.32
C MET A 39 -8.99 8.33 0.94
N ALA A 40 -7.79 8.73 1.36
CA ALA A 40 -7.34 10.12 1.26
C ALA A 40 -7.38 10.66 -0.18
N LEU A 41 -6.91 9.89 -1.16
CA LEU A 41 -6.85 10.35 -2.56
C LEU A 41 -8.24 10.57 -3.14
N CYS A 42 -9.19 9.66 -2.89
CA CYS A 42 -10.59 9.85 -3.32
C CYS A 42 -11.23 11.07 -2.65
N LYS A 43 -10.97 11.29 -1.36
CA LYS A 43 -11.43 12.51 -0.65
C LYS A 43 -10.85 13.78 -1.25
N PHE A 44 -9.53 13.79 -1.56
CA PHE A 44 -8.90 14.96 -2.18
C PHE A 44 -9.47 15.22 -3.58
N ILE A 45 -9.62 14.20 -4.41
CA ILE A 45 -10.22 14.34 -5.75
C ILE A 45 -11.65 14.89 -5.64
N ASN A 46 -12.47 14.30 -4.77
CA ASN A 46 -13.84 14.76 -4.56
C ASN A 46 -13.91 16.23 -4.10
N GLY A 47 -13.10 16.58 -3.10
CA GLY A 47 -13.09 17.93 -2.54
C GLY A 47 -12.61 18.97 -3.55
N ILE A 48 -11.55 18.68 -4.32
CA ILE A 48 -11.05 19.58 -5.36
C ILE A 48 -12.10 19.78 -6.46
N LEU A 49 -12.76 18.71 -6.92
CA LEU A 49 -13.80 18.80 -7.96
C LEU A 49 -15.01 19.60 -7.50
N ASN A 50 -15.43 19.45 -6.25
CA ASN A 50 -16.67 20.03 -5.71
C ASN A 50 -16.45 21.29 -4.84
N ASP A 51 -15.26 21.91 -4.85
CA ASP A 51 -14.92 23.11 -4.05
C ASP A 51 -15.10 22.93 -2.53
N GLN A 52 -15.00 21.70 -2.04
CA GLN A 52 -15.13 21.40 -0.62
C GLN A 52 -13.79 21.66 0.08
N GLU A 53 -13.87 22.10 1.35
CA GLU A 53 -12.68 22.26 2.18
C GLU A 53 -12.13 20.89 2.61
N LEU A 54 -10.84 20.68 2.39
CA LEU A 54 -10.13 19.42 2.64
C LEU A 54 -9.29 19.52 3.90
N GLN A 55 -9.46 18.57 4.80
CA GLN A 55 -8.63 18.46 6.00
C GLN A 55 -7.29 17.83 5.66
N VAL A 56 -6.22 18.54 5.96
CA VAL A 56 -4.83 18.07 5.78
C VAL A 56 -4.17 17.96 7.15
N PHE A 57 -4.09 16.73 7.64
CA PHE A 57 -3.53 16.44 8.96
C PHE A 57 -2.00 16.54 8.97
N ASN A 58 -1.44 16.68 10.21
CA ASN A 58 -0.02 16.93 10.44
C ASN A 58 0.52 18.10 9.60
N PHE A 59 -0.31 19.12 9.35
CA PHE A 59 0.05 20.26 8.52
C PHE A 59 0.60 19.88 7.12
N GLY A 60 0.22 18.70 6.62
CA GLY A 60 0.70 18.15 5.35
C GLY A 60 2.04 17.41 5.43
N ASN A 61 2.65 17.34 6.61
CA ASN A 61 3.96 16.70 6.80
C ASN A 61 3.83 15.20 7.01
N HIS A 62 3.30 14.51 6.00
CA HIS A 62 3.19 13.06 5.93
C HIS A 62 3.89 12.53 4.70
N ARG A 63 4.54 11.39 4.86
CA ARG A 63 5.08 10.60 3.75
C ARG A 63 4.45 9.23 3.72
N ARG A 64 4.04 8.77 2.55
CA ARG A 64 3.41 7.46 2.38
C ARG A 64 3.99 6.75 1.17
N ASP A 65 4.20 5.46 1.35
CA ASP A 65 4.54 4.56 0.28
C ASP A 65 3.26 4.22 -0.50
N PHE A 66 3.08 4.92 -1.63
CA PHE A 66 1.93 4.71 -2.52
C PHE A 66 2.29 3.75 -3.64
N THR A 67 1.46 2.73 -3.82
CA THR A 67 1.67 1.71 -4.87
C THR A 67 0.44 1.61 -5.76
N TYR A 68 0.64 1.70 -7.07
CA TYR A 68 -0.46 1.62 -8.01
C TYR A 68 -1.06 0.21 -8.06
N ILE A 69 -2.39 0.13 -8.19
CA ILE A 69 -3.14 -1.13 -8.06
C ILE A 69 -2.66 -2.23 -9.02
N ASP A 70 -2.34 -1.91 -10.28
CA ASP A 70 -1.89 -2.92 -11.24
C ASP A 70 -0.54 -3.52 -10.82
N ASP A 71 0.37 -2.73 -10.25
CA ASP A 71 1.64 -3.24 -9.72
C ASP A 71 1.39 -4.17 -8.52
N VAL A 72 0.46 -3.81 -7.64
CA VAL A 72 0.08 -4.68 -6.52
C VAL A 72 -0.49 -6.00 -7.02
N VAL A 73 -1.41 -5.97 -7.98
CA VAL A 73 -2.00 -7.17 -8.59
C VAL A 73 -0.92 -8.05 -9.22
N ASN A 74 0.01 -7.45 -9.96
CA ASN A 74 1.13 -8.18 -10.57
C ASN A 74 2.03 -8.84 -9.52
N GLY A 75 2.33 -8.15 -8.42
CA GLY A 75 3.08 -8.73 -7.29
C GLY A 75 2.35 -9.91 -6.67
N VAL A 76 1.05 -9.77 -6.40
CA VAL A 76 0.22 -10.85 -5.84
C VAL A 76 0.17 -12.06 -6.78
N LEU A 77 0.03 -11.85 -8.10
CA LEU A 77 0.01 -12.95 -9.08
C LEU A 77 1.34 -13.73 -9.11
N LYS A 78 2.48 -13.05 -8.98
CA LYS A 78 3.79 -13.73 -8.86
C LYS A 78 3.86 -14.60 -7.60
N VAL A 79 3.41 -14.07 -6.47
CA VAL A 79 3.39 -14.78 -5.19
C VAL A 79 2.46 -16.00 -5.22
N ILE A 80 1.26 -15.88 -5.78
CA ILE A 80 0.28 -17.00 -5.84
C ILE A 80 0.83 -18.18 -6.65
N ASN A 81 1.57 -17.91 -7.71
CA ASN A 81 2.12 -18.94 -8.58
C ASN A 81 3.33 -19.68 -7.96
N THR A 82 3.80 -19.25 -6.79
CA THR A 82 4.96 -19.86 -6.12
C THR A 82 4.64 -20.13 -4.65
N PRO A 83 4.09 -21.30 -4.32
CA PRO A 83 3.76 -21.67 -2.96
C PRO A 83 4.96 -21.58 -2.01
N ALA A 84 4.71 -21.09 -0.80
CA ALA A 84 5.74 -20.96 0.23
C ALA A 84 6.40 -22.32 0.53
N ARG A 85 7.70 -22.29 0.79
CA ARG A 85 8.50 -23.44 1.17
C ARG A 85 9.07 -23.25 2.57
N SER A 86 9.34 -24.37 3.26
CA SER A 86 10.05 -24.38 4.53
C SER A 86 11.46 -23.79 4.35
N ASN A 87 11.89 -22.96 5.30
CA ASN A 87 13.26 -22.51 5.40
C ASN A 87 13.98 -23.43 6.41
N ASN A 88 14.76 -24.40 5.90
CA ASN A 88 15.47 -25.36 6.74
C ASN A 88 16.67 -24.73 7.49
N ASP A 89 17.13 -23.58 7.04
CA ASP A 89 18.24 -22.84 7.66
C ASP A 89 17.74 -21.85 8.74
N TRP A 90 16.42 -21.80 8.97
CA TRP A 90 15.84 -20.93 9.97
C TRP A 90 16.23 -21.39 11.39
N ILE A 91 16.81 -20.49 12.18
CA ILE A 91 17.23 -20.72 13.57
C ILE A 91 16.64 -19.66 14.49
N GLY A 92 16.24 -20.10 15.71
CA GLY A 92 15.59 -19.22 16.69
C GLY A 92 16.49 -18.16 17.30
N GLU A 93 17.80 -18.33 17.27
CA GLU A 93 18.80 -17.37 17.77
C GLU A 93 18.90 -16.11 16.87
N ILE A 94 18.68 -16.27 15.56
CA ILE A 94 18.68 -15.16 14.58
C ILE A 94 17.47 -15.37 13.66
N PRO A 95 16.24 -15.11 14.16
CA PRO A 95 15.04 -15.42 13.41
C PRO A 95 14.85 -14.45 12.23
N ASP A 96 14.59 -14.99 11.04
CA ASP A 96 13.99 -14.23 9.95
C ASP A 96 12.46 -14.21 10.16
N PRO A 97 11.84 -13.05 10.48
CA PRO A 97 10.41 -12.99 10.76
C PRO A 97 9.53 -13.23 9.53
N GLY A 98 10.10 -13.21 8.33
CA GLY A 98 9.40 -13.45 7.07
C GLY A 98 9.34 -14.92 6.67
N THR A 99 10.05 -15.81 7.39
CA THR A 99 10.15 -17.26 7.09
C THR A 99 10.02 -18.11 8.34
N SER A 100 9.96 -19.43 8.17
CA SER A 100 10.08 -20.40 9.26
C SER A 100 10.45 -21.78 8.73
N GLN A 101 10.64 -22.76 9.64
CA GLN A 101 10.78 -24.16 9.28
C GLN A 101 9.48 -24.78 8.73
N SER A 102 8.32 -24.10 8.89
CA SER A 102 7.07 -24.44 8.21
C SER A 102 7.02 -23.80 6.82
N PRO A 103 6.15 -24.25 5.90
CA PRO A 103 6.00 -23.62 4.58
C PRO A 103 5.23 -22.29 4.69
N TRP A 104 5.87 -21.31 5.33
CA TRP A 104 5.38 -19.99 5.68
C TRP A 104 6.28 -18.89 5.09
N ARG A 105 5.66 -17.87 4.50
CA ARG A 105 6.37 -16.72 3.97
C ARG A 105 5.55 -15.45 4.16
N ILE A 106 6.22 -14.32 4.40
CA ILE A 106 5.63 -12.98 4.38
C ILE A 106 6.40 -12.11 3.39
N TYR A 107 5.66 -11.33 2.57
CA TYR A 107 6.22 -10.31 1.69
C TYR A 107 5.55 -8.96 1.90
N ASN A 108 6.34 -7.90 1.84
CA ASN A 108 5.80 -6.55 1.65
C ASN A 108 5.60 -6.29 0.15
N ILE A 109 4.46 -5.69 -0.20
CA ILE A 109 4.18 -5.16 -1.54
C ILE A 109 3.95 -3.66 -1.40
N GLY A 110 4.90 -2.89 -1.89
CA GLY A 110 4.94 -1.44 -1.83
C GLY A 110 5.81 -0.89 -2.96
N SER A 111 5.91 0.43 -3.08
CA SER A 111 6.80 1.06 -4.07
C SER A 111 8.27 1.09 -3.62
N GLY A 112 8.51 1.07 -2.31
CA GLY A 112 9.82 1.34 -1.74
C GLY A 112 10.24 2.81 -1.78
N GLU A 113 9.37 3.70 -2.27
CA GLU A 113 9.64 5.13 -2.44
C GLU A 113 8.53 5.96 -1.78
N PRO A 114 8.67 6.36 -0.51
CA PRO A 114 7.70 7.21 0.14
C PRO A 114 7.59 8.59 -0.52
N LEU A 115 6.38 9.01 -0.83
CA LEU A 115 6.05 10.31 -1.42
C LEU A 115 5.50 11.28 -0.38
N ASP A 116 5.83 12.55 -0.50
CA ASP A 116 5.27 13.60 0.32
C ASP A 116 3.78 13.82 -0.03
N LEU A 117 2.94 13.92 1.00
CA LEU A 117 1.49 14.10 0.82
C LEU A 117 1.17 15.37 0.02
N MET A 118 1.91 16.45 0.26
CA MET A 118 1.67 17.71 -0.46
C MET A 118 2.04 17.62 -1.93
N ASP A 119 3.07 16.85 -2.30
CA ASP A 119 3.42 16.62 -3.71
C ASP A 119 2.31 15.86 -4.44
N ILE A 120 1.72 14.86 -3.79
CA ILE A 120 0.54 14.15 -4.31
C ILE A 120 -0.65 15.10 -4.49
N ILE A 121 -0.94 15.94 -3.51
CA ILE A 121 -2.04 16.92 -3.58
C ILE A 121 -1.83 17.90 -4.73
N HIS A 122 -0.61 18.47 -4.87
CA HIS A 122 -0.29 19.38 -5.96
C HIS A 122 -0.40 18.70 -7.33
N GLU A 123 -0.02 17.44 -7.42
CA GLU A 123 -0.16 16.68 -8.66
C GLU A 123 -1.64 16.42 -9.00
N LEU A 124 -2.48 16.10 -8.02
CA LEU A 124 -3.94 15.99 -8.22
C LEU A 124 -4.54 17.32 -8.70
N GLU A 125 -4.14 18.44 -8.12
CA GLU A 125 -4.56 19.78 -8.58
C GLU A 125 -4.17 20.03 -10.04
N ARG A 126 -2.94 19.68 -10.40
CA ARG A 126 -2.44 19.79 -11.79
C ARG A 126 -3.29 18.95 -12.76
N ILE A 127 -3.57 17.71 -12.43
CA ILE A 127 -4.33 16.77 -13.28
C ILE A 127 -5.81 17.22 -13.40
N ILE A 128 -6.38 17.69 -12.29
CA ILE A 128 -7.79 18.15 -12.26
C ILE A 128 -7.94 19.51 -12.94
N GLY A 129 -6.88 20.33 -12.93
CA GLY A 129 -6.88 21.69 -13.46
C GLY A 129 -7.52 22.71 -12.48
N LYS A 130 -7.56 22.41 -11.18
CA LYS A 130 -8.24 23.22 -10.17
C LYS A 130 -7.49 23.16 -8.84
N LYS A 131 -7.46 24.28 -8.10
CA LYS A 131 -6.86 24.35 -6.76
C LYS A 131 -7.84 23.88 -5.70
N GLY A 132 -7.33 23.12 -4.72
CA GLY A 132 -8.08 22.74 -3.54
C GLY A 132 -8.14 23.86 -2.49
N ARG A 133 -9.08 23.73 -1.55
CA ARG A 133 -9.18 24.54 -0.35
C ARG A 133 -8.81 23.67 0.83
N TYR A 134 -7.81 24.10 1.65
CA TYR A 134 -7.23 23.24 2.67
C TYR A 134 -7.37 23.84 4.06
N GLN A 135 -7.80 23.01 5.00
CA GLN A 135 -7.69 23.24 6.43
C GLN A 135 -6.55 22.39 6.98
N PHE A 136 -5.45 23.02 7.35
CA PHE A 136 -4.33 22.33 7.97
C PHE A 136 -4.58 22.07 9.45
N LEU A 137 -4.45 20.80 9.86
CA LEU A 137 -4.76 20.34 11.21
C LEU A 137 -3.55 19.62 11.83
N PRO A 138 -3.48 19.56 13.17
CA PRO A 138 -2.50 18.73 13.85
C PRO A 138 -2.60 17.27 13.47
N MET A 139 -1.54 16.51 13.75
CA MET A 139 -1.53 15.06 13.54
C MET A 139 -2.60 14.36 14.37
N GLN A 140 -3.29 13.39 13.80
CA GLN A 140 -4.29 12.60 14.51
C GLN A 140 -3.61 11.60 15.47
N PRO A 141 -4.19 11.34 16.64
CA PRO A 141 -3.72 10.28 17.54
C PRO A 141 -3.70 8.92 16.83
N GLY A 142 -2.60 8.20 16.94
CA GLY A 142 -2.43 6.88 16.34
C GLY A 142 -2.05 6.86 14.87
N ASP A 143 -1.96 8.02 14.21
CA ASP A 143 -1.38 8.10 12.86
C ASP A 143 0.15 8.04 12.91
N VAL A 144 0.79 7.70 11.78
CA VAL A 144 2.24 7.64 11.65
C VAL A 144 2.73 8.72 10.70
N HIS A 145 3.93 9.24 10.96
CA HIS A 145 4.52 10.29 10.13
C HIS A 145 4.87 9.78 8.73
N GLU A 146 5.49 8.60 8.66
CA GLU A 146 5.96 8.00 7.42
C GLU A 146 5.66 6.49 7.37
N THR A 147 5.37 5.98 6.17
CA THR A 147 5.39 4.55 5.87
C THR A 147 6.37 4.30 4.73
N HIS A 148 7.21 3.28 4.87
CA HIS A 148 8.21 2.90 3.88
C HIS A 148 8.26 1.37 3.82
N SER A 149 8.07 0.78 2.66
CA SER A 149 8.16 -0.66 2.48
C SER A 149 9.58 -1.08 2.17
N ASP A 150 10.07 -2.08 2.87
CA ASP A 150 11.20 -2.87 2.40
C ASP A 150 10.67 -3.96 1.46
N VAL A 151 10.92 -3.81 0.19
CA VAL A 151 10.50 -4.72 -0.88
C VAL A 151 11.63 -5.60 -1.41
N SER A 152 12.79 -5.53 -0.78
CA SER A 152 14.02 -6.20 -1.23
C SER A 152 13.84 -7.72 -1.39
N VAL A 153 13.17 -8.35 -0.43
CA VAL A 153 12.93 -9.80 -0.44
C VAL A 153 11.99 -10.20 -1.59
N LEU A 154 10.93 -9.42 -1.84
CA LEU A 154 10.03 -9.66 -2.96
C LEU A 154 10.75 -9.49 -4.30
N ALA A 155 11.58 -8.45 -4.42
CA ALA A 155 12.38 -8.22 -5.61
C ALA A 155 13.36 -9.37 -5.87
N GLN A 156 14.03 -9.85 -4.82
CA GLN A 156 15.00 -10.94 -4.92
C GLN A 156 14.34 -12.27 -5.32
N ASP A 157 13.21 -12.62 -4.69
CA ASP A 157 12.56 -13.93 -4.89
C ASP A 157 11.81 -14.01 -6.23
N PHE A 158 11.30 -12.90 -6.75
CA PHE A 158 10.39 -12.87 -7.91
C PHE A 158 10.86 -11.97 -9.07
N ASP A 159 12.03 -11.34 -8.98
CA ASP A 159 12.44 -10.31 -9.93
C ASP A 159 11.30 -9.30 -10.19
N PHE A 160 10.74 -8.78 -9.09
CA PHE A 160 9.57 -7.91 -9.13
C PHE A 160 9.87 -6.55 -8.51
N GLN A 161 9.54 -5.51 -9.28
CA GLN A 161 9.50 -4.13 -8.80
C GLN A 161 8.26 -3.44 -9.38
N PRO A 162 7.59 -2.57 -8.60
CA PRO A 162 6.58 -1.67 -9.14
C PRO A 162 7.17 -0.79 -10.23
N THR A 163 6.44 -0.65 -11.34
CA THR A 163 6.95 0.09 -12.52
C THR A 163 6.12 1.31 -12.87
N THR A 164 4.94 1.46 -12.30
CA THR A 164 4.03 2.56 -12.62
C THR A 164 4.47 3.85 -11.93
N PRO A 165 4.92 4.89 -12.68
CA PRO A 165 5.21 6.19 -12.09
C PRO A 165 3.97 6.75 -11.38
N TYR A 166 4.15 7.32 -10.17
CA TYR A 166 3.00 7.77 -9.37
C TYR A 166 2.13 8.80 -10.11
N LYS A 167 2.71 9.68 -10.92
CA LYS A 167 1.96 10.67 -11.71
C LYS A 167 1.02 10.00 -12.70
N LEU A 168 1.47 8.97 -13.40
CA LEU A 168 0.64 8.20 -14.32
C LEU A 168 -0.49 7.46 -13.57
N GLY A 169 -0.18 6.89 -12.41
CA GLY A 169 -1.19 6.24 -11.56
C GLY A 169 -2.26 7.22 -11.08
N LEU A 170 -1.87 8.45 -10.69
CA LEU A 170 -2.81 9.51 -10.31
C LEU A 170 -3.69 9.97 -11.50
N GLU A 171 -3.13 10.11 -12.70
CA GLU A 171 -3.89 10.43 -13.91
C GLU A 171 -4.99 9.39 -14.16
N LYS A 172 -4.65 8.10 -14.12
CA LYS A 172 -5.61 6.99 -14.29
C LYS A 172 -6.67 6.98 -13.17
N LEU A 173 -6.28 7.26 -11.92
CA LEU A 173 -7.22 7.35 -10.81
C LEU A 173 -8.23 8.49 -11.03
N VAL A 174 -7.77 9.69 -11.38
CA VAL A 174 -8.63 10.86 -11.61
C VAL A 174 -9.56 10.64 -12.81
N GLU A 175 -9.04 10.06 -13.91
CA GLU A 175 -9.83 9.72 -15.08
C GLU A 175 -10.98 8.76 -14.72
N TRP A 176 -10.64 7.66 -14.02
CA TRP A 176 -11.63 6.71 -13.53
C TRP A 176 -12.65 7.38 -12.62
N TYR A 177 -12.19 8.20 -11.66
CA TYR A 177 -13.05 8.88 -10.71
C TYR A 177 -14.08 9.79 -11.42
N LYS A 178 -13.62 10.60 -12.38
CA LYS A 178 -14.49 11.47 -13.18
C LYS A 178 -15.51 10.65 -13.97
N ARG A 179 -15.08 9.60 -14.65
CA ARG A 179 -15.97 8.73 -15.44
C ARG A 179 -17.00 8.00 -14.58
N TYR A 180 -16.61 7.55 -13.39
CA TYR A 180 -17.51 6.79 -12.52
C TYR A 180 -18.56 7.66 -11.81
N HIS A 181 -18.19 8.89 -11.43
CA HIS A 181 -19.07 9.77 -10.65
C HIS A 181 -19.81 10.84 -11.46
N PHE A 182 -19.33 11.19 -12.66
CA PHE A 182 -19.86 12.31 -13.45
C PHE A 182 -20.13 11.95 -14.92
N GLY A 183 -19.71 10.80 -15.41
CA GLY A 183 -19.99 10.29 -16.76
C GLY A 183 -21.18 9.42 -16.79
#